data_a356a806e7297e17bf18bde033ef83e7
#
_entry.id   a356a806e7297e17bf18bde033ef83e7
#
_cell.length_a   1.000
_cell.length_b   1.000
_cell.length_c   1.000
_cell.angle_alpha   90.00
_cell.angle_beta   90.00
_cell.angle_gamma   90.00
#
_symmetry.space_group_name_H-M   'P 1'
#
loop_
_entity.id
_entity.type
_entity.pdbx_description
1 polymer ?
#
loop_
_entity_poly.entity_id
_entity_poly.type
_entity_poly.pdbx_seq_one_letter_code
_entity_poly.pdbx_strand_id
1 'polypeptide(L)'
;MKKLLLESFGVTFSLLILLKLGQLFLSPKWEGLLVPTLLLYIPFLILSVQRKPIDFIDHSLRQLGTGLMVFAVSILIVFPPYMLAAHYWMLHVFHFDAFKMAPIRIFFDPLPYQILAVALPEEFYFRGFLQPMMNKIWKPKWHLFGVNLGWGWIVTALVFAFAHSVIQLKWWHFSIFFPALIFGYLKERTGSITAPVLFHAFSNAFMSWFVRNYF
;
A
#
# COMPACT_ATOMS: atom_id res chain seq x y z
N MET A 1 16.96 8.50 -18.56
CA MET A 1 16.05 7.34 -18.44
C MET A 1 16.75 6.13 -17.82
N LYS A 2 17.82 5.56 -18.44
CA LYS A 2 18.56 4.39 -17.90
C LYS A 2 19.05 4.58 -16.45
N LYS A 3 19.65 5.74 -16.11
CA LYS A 3 20.13 6.04 -14.76
C LYS A 3 18.99 5.99 -13.72
N LEU A 4 17.84 6.60 -14.03
CA LEU A 4 16.69 6.63 -13.13
C LEU A 4 16.07 5.23 -12.92
N LEU A 5 16.04 4.40 -13.97
CA LEU A 5 15.64 2.98 -13.87
C LEU A 5 16.57 2.20 -12.96
N LEU A 6 17.89 2.31 -13.17
CA LEU A 6 18.89 1.64 -12.33
C LEU A 6 18.81 2.07 -10.88
N GLU A 7 18.64 3.36 -10.60
CA GLU A 7 18.46 3.88 -9.25
C GLU A 7 17.18 3.31 -8.61
N SER A 8 16.03 3.38 -9.30
CA SER A 8 14.75 2.93 -8.75
C SER A 8 14.71 1.44 -8.48
N PHE A 9 15.06 0.62 -9.48
CA PHE A 9 15.06 -0.83 -9.33
C PHE A 9 16.21 -1.32 -8.45
N GLY A 10 17.39 -0.68 -8.53
CA GLY A 10 18.53 -0.99 -7.67
C GLY A 10 18.20 -0.77 -6.20
N VAL A 11 17.63 0.37 -5.85
CA VAL A 11 17.19 0.66 -4.47
C VAL A 11 16.13 -0.34 -4.02
N THR A 12 15.10 -0.60 -4.85
CA THR A 12 14.02 -1.54 -4.51
C THR A 12 14.56 -2.95 -4.33
N PHE A 13 15.43 -3.42 -5.23
CA PHE A 13 16.02 -4.76 -5.13
C PHE A 13 16.91 -4.91 -3.89
N SER A 14 17.77 -3.92 -3.62
CA SER A 14 18.60 -3.91 -2.40
C SER A 14 17.74 -3.92 -1.14
N LEU A 15 16.65 -3.14 -1.12
CA LEU A 15 15.70 -3.13 -0.01
C LEU A 15 15.07 -4.51 0.19
N LEU A 16 14.59 -5.18 -0.88
CA LEU A 16 14.00 -6.52 -0.78
C LEU A 16 15.00 -7.57 -0.27
N ILE A 17 16.26 -7.47 -0.70
CA ILE A 17 17.31 -8.34 -0.17
C ILE A 17 17.51 -8.10 1.33
N LEU A 18 17.64 -6.85 1.77
CA LEU A 18 17.80 -6.52 3.18
C LEU A 18 16.63 -7.00 4.03
N LEU A 19 15.40 -6.82 3.55
CA LEU A 19 14.20 -7.32 4.23
C LEU A 19 14.20 -8.84 4.32
N LYS A 20 14.56 -9.53 3.23
CA LYS A 20 14.63 -10.99 3.21
C LYS A 20 15.73 -11.54 4.12
N LEU A 21 16.89 -10.91 4.15
CA LEU A 21 17.96 -11.25 5.10
C LEU A 21 17.50 -11.00 6.54
N GLY A 22 16.80 -9.89 6.79
CA GLY A 22 16.20 -9.62 8.10
C GLY A 22 15.29 -10.76 8.57
N GLN A 23 14.42 -11.27 7.70
CA GLN A 23 13.56 -12.42 8.01
C GLN A 23 14.32 -13.69 8.35
N LEU A 24 15.48 -13.91 7.75
CA LEU A 24 16.28 -15.12 7.96
C LEU A 24 17.11 -15.06 9.24
N PHE A 25 17.55 -13.87 9.65
CA PHE A 25 18.55 -13.72 10.71
C PHE A 25 18.04 -12.99 11.95
N LEU A 26 16.91 -12.29 11.90
CA LEU A 26 16.35 -11.54 13.02
C LEU A 26 15.19 -12.29 13.67
N SER A 27 14.99 -12.04 14.97
CA SER A 27 13.77 -12.48 15.65
C SER A 27 12.56 -11.68 15.14
N PRO A 28 11.31 -12.21 15.24
CA PRO A 28 10.10 -11.54 14.76
C PRO A 28 9.93 -10.09 15.28
N LYS A 29 10.41 -9.82 16.50
CA LYS A 29 10.37 -8.46 17.08
C LYS A 29 11.26 -7.49 16.29
N TRP A 30 12.47 -7.88 15.96
CA TRP A 30 13.43 -7.03 15.24
C TRP A 30 13.08 -6.92 13.76
N GLU A 31 12.54 -7.99 13.16
CA GLU A 31 11.99 -7.96 11.81
C GLU A 31 10.85 -6.95 11.72
N GLY A 32 9.90 -6.97 12.67
CA GLY A 32 8.77 -6.04 12.72
C GLY A 32 9.19 -4.57 12.83
N LEU A 33 10.38 -4.27 13.36
CA LEU A 33 10.95 -2.92 13.39
C LEU A 33 11.77 -2.59 12.14
N LEU A 34 12.42 -3.58 11.56
CA LEU A 34 13.28 -3.39 10.38
C LEU A 34 12.47 -2.92 9.16
N VAL A 35 11.33 -3.55 8.89
CA VAL A 35 10.49 -3.24 7.73
C VAL A 35 10.08 -1.77 7.69
N PRO A 36 9.36 -1.22 8.69
CA PRO A 36 8.97 0.19 8.67
C PRO A 36 10.17 1.13 8.68
N THR A 37 11.25 0.77 9.38
CA THR A 37 12.46 1.58 9.43
C THR A 37 13.08 1.72 8.04
N LEU A 38 13.32 0.64 7.32
CA LEU A 38 13.94 0.69 6.00
C LEU A 38 13.05 1.40 4.97
N LEU A 39 11.73 1.13 5.02
CA LEU A 39 10.78 1.75 4.09
C LEU A 39 10.62 3.26 4.30
N LEU A 40 10.82 3.77 5.50
CA LEU A 40 10.82 5.22 5.78
C LEU A 40 12.18 5.87 5.55
N TYR A 41 13.26 5.30 6.12
CA TYR A 41 14.55 5.96 6.15
C TYR A 41 15.30 5.92 4.81
N ILE A 42 15.18 4.84 4.03
CA ILE A 42 15.87 4.75 2.74
C ILE A 42 15.41 5.87 1.79
N PRO A 43 14.09 6.04 1.49
CA PRO A 43 13.66 7.14 0.63
C PRO A 43 13.94 8.52 1.26
N PHE A 44 13.77 8.66 2.58
CA PHE A 44 14.09 9.90 3.27
C PHE A 44 15.55 10.33 3.07
N LEU A 45 16.50 9.40 3.27
CA LEU A 45 17.93 9.66 3.09
C LEU A 45 18.25 9.98 1.62
N ILE A 46 17.71 9.24 0.68
CA ILE A 46 17.93 9.48 -0.76
C ILE A 46 17.43 10.88 -1.16
N LEU A 47 16.21 11.23 -0.75
CA LEU A 47 15.63 12.55 -1.04
C LEU A 47 16.44 13.67 -0.38
N SER A 48 16.88 13.48 0.86
CA SER A 48 17.71 14.45 1.60
C SER A 48 19.06 14.68 0.92
N VAL A 49 19.76 13.59 0.55
CA VAL A 49 21.05 13.70 -0.17
C VAL A 49 20.86 14.35 -1.55
N GLN A 50 19.77 14.06 -2.23
CA GLN A 50 19.43 14.68 -3.52
C GLN A 50 18.84 16.09 -3.38
N ARG A 51 18.67 16.60 -2.17
CA ARG A 51 18.04 17.91 -1.85
C ARG A 51 16.66 18.07 -2.50
N LYS A 52 15.89 16.98 -2.58
CA LYS A 52 14.53 16.98 -3.10
C LYS A 52 13.52 17.15 -1.97
N PRO A 53 12.46 17.96 -2.17
CA PRO A 53 11.43 18.12 -1.16
C PRO A 53 10.62 16.83 -0.97
N ILE A 54 10.07 16.68 0.23
CA ILE A 54 9.05 15.66 0.55
C ILE A 54 7.69 16.34 0.29
N ASP A 55 7.23 16.30 -0.95
CA ASP A 55 6.05 17.01 -1.44
C ASP A 55 4.77 16.13 -1.50
N PHE A 56 4.87 14.90 -1.03
CA PHE A 56 3.80 13.92 -1.03
C PHE A 56 3.11 13.74 0.34
N ILE A 57 3.39 14.61 1.30
CA ILE A 57 2.66 14.74 2.57
C ILE A 57 1.77 15.97 2.53
N ASP A 58 0.77 16.03 3.43
CA ASP A 58 -0.11 17.19 3.47
C ASP A 58 0.60 18.41 4.07
N HIS A 59 0.57 19.53 3.35
CA HIS A 59 1.14 20.80 3.78
C HIS A 59 0.07 21.81 4.25
N SER A 60 -1.21 21.41 4.24
CA SER A 60 -2.32 22.27 4.68
C SER A 60 -3.50 21.46 5.18
N LEU A 61 -4.31 22.03 6.08
CA LEU A 61 -5.57 21.43 6.53
C LEU A 61 -6.54 21.18 5.39
N ARG A 62 -6.53 22.00 4.34
CA ARG A 62 -7.34 21.80 3.15
C ARG A 62 -6.93 20.53 2.40
N GLN A 63 -5.63 20.30 2.25
CA GLN A 63 -5.11 19.10 1.58
C GLN A 63 -5.42 17.85 2.39
N LEU A 64 -5.20 17.90 3.72
CA LEU A 64 -5.60 16.83 4.63
C LEU A 64 -7.10 16.54 4.53
N GLY A 65 -7.96 17.57 4.59
CA GLY A 65 -9.40 17.42 4.43
C GLY A 65 -9.80 16.78 3.09
N THR A 66 -9.11 17.14 1.99
CA THR A 66 -9.30 16.50 0.69
C THR A 66 -8.91 15.03 0.74
N GLY A 67 -7.78 14.69 1.37
CA GLY A 67 -7.33 13.31 1.57
C GLY A 67 -8.34 12.46 2.34
N LEU A 68 -8.86 13.00 3.45
CA LEU A 68 -9.89 12.34 4.27
C LEU A 68 -11.20 12.14 3.50
N MET A 69 -11.64 13.15 2.74
CA MET A 69 -12.85 13.05 1.92
C MET A 69 -12.69 11.99 0.82
N VAL A 70 -11.58 12.00 0.10
CA VAL A 70 -11.29 11.02 -0.97
C VAL A 70 -11.21 9.61 -0.39
N PHE A 71 -10.57 9.44 0.77
CA PHE A 71 -10.57 8.17 1.50
C PHE A 71 -11.99 7.70 1.82
N ALA A 72 -12.82 8.54 2.45
CA ALA A 72 -14.19 8.18 2.83
C ALA A 72 -15.06 7.79 1.62
N VAL A 73 -14.99 8.58 0.53
CA VAL A 73 -15.70 8.28 -0.71
C VAL A 73 -15.23 6.96 -1.32
N SER A 74 -13.91 6.71 -1.29
CA SER A 74 -13.35 5.46 -1.84
C SER A 74 -13.79 4.22 -1.05
N ILE A 75 -13.89 4.31 0.29
CA ILE A 75 -14.46 3.25 1.12
C ILE A 75 -15.90 2.95 0.70
N LEU A 76 -16.74 3.99 0.55
CA LEU A 76 -18.15 3.83 0.17
C LEU A 76 -18.35 3.24 -1.23
N ILE A 77 -17.43 3.47 -2.15
CA ILE A 77 -17.51 2.93 -3.51
C ILE A 77 -16.93 1.51 -3.61
N VAL A 78 -15.78 1.27 -2.98
CA VAL A 78 -15.02 0.03 -3.19
C VAL A 78 -15.48 -1.10 -2.26
N PHE A 79 -15.77 -0.79 -0.99
CA PHE A 79 -16.04 -1.86 -0.02
C PHE A 79 -17.40 -2.56 -0.19
N PRO A 80 -18.52 -1.90 -0.53
CA PRO A 80 -19.77 -2.63 -0.69
C PRO A 80 -19.70 -3.75 -1.77
N PRO A 81 -19.28 -3.49 -3.02
CA PRO A 81 -19.13 -4.56 -4.00
C PRO A 81 -18.06 -5.58 -3.62
N TYR A 82 -16.97 -5.13 -2.98
CA TYR A 82 -15.93 -6.03 -2.48
C TYR A 82 -16.46 -6.98 -1.40
N MET A 83 -17.23 -6.49 -0.43
CA MET A 83 -17.85 -7.31 0.62
C MET A 83 -18.77 -8.38 0.03
N LEU A 84 -19.61 -8.01 -0.95
CA LEU A 84 -20.51 -8.97 -1.61
C LEU A 84 -19.73 -10.07 -2.34
N ALA A 85 -18.71 -9.68 -3.10
CA ALA A 85 -17.86 -10.62 -3.82
C ALA A 85 -17.06 -11.51 -2.86
N ALA A 86 -16.48 -10.94 -1.80
CA ALA A 86 -15.73 -11.67 -0.79
C ALA A 86 -16.63 -12.63 0.00
N HIS A 87 -17.85 -12.21 0.37
CA HIS A 87 -18.84 -13.08 1.03
C HIS A 87 -19.20 -14.28 0.15
N TYR A 88 -19.53 -14.04 -1.11
CA TYR A 88 -19.79 -15.09 -2.08
C TYR A 88 -18.61 -16.07 -2.17
N TRP A 89 -17.39 -15.53 -2.23
CA TRP A 89 -16.15 -16.33 -2.31
C TRP A 89 -15.94 -17.20 -1.08
N MET A 90 -16.16 -16.66 0.12
CA MET A 90 -16.04 -17.43 1.37
C MET A 90 -17.01 -18.62 1.41
N LEU A 91 -18.26 -18.44 0.99
CA LEU A 91 -19.26 -19.50 1.03
C LEU A 91 -19.09 -20.52 -0.10
N HIS A 92 -18.82 -20.08 -1.33
CA HIS A 92 -18.90 -20.96 -2.50
C HIS A 92 -17.54 -21.49 -2.99
N VAL A 93 -16.44 -20.82 -2.66
CA VAL A 93 -15.09 -21.24 -3.09
C VAL A 93 -14.31 -21.83 -1.93
N PHE A 94 -14.38 -21.21 -0.75
CA PHE A 94 -13.75 -21.76 0.44
C PHE A 94 -14.65 -22.71 1.23
N HIS A 95 -15.94 -22.83 0.87
CA HIS A 95 -16.92 -23.73 1.46
C HIS A 95 -17.08 -23.57 2.97
N PHE A 96 -17.05 -22.33 3.47
CA PHE A 96 -17.42 -22.08 4.85
C PHE A 96 -18.94 -22.25 5.03
N ASP A 97 -19.36 -22.92 6.09
CA ASP A 97 -20.76 -23.29 6.31
C ASP A 97 -21.60 -22.18 6.93
N ALA A 98 -20.96 -21.27 7.68
CA ALA A 98 -21.69 -20.27 8.44
C ALA A 98 -20.98 -18.92 8.50
N PHE A 99 -21.78 -17.87 8.68
CA PHE A 99 -21.34 -16.50 8.96
C PHE A 99 -21.84 -16.11 10.37
N LYS A 100 -20.91 -15.67 11.21
CA LYS A 100 -21.22 -15.10 12.53
C LYS A 100 -20.36 -13.87 12.75
N MET A 101 -21.01 -12.73 12.99
CA MET A 101 -20.32 -11.46 13.17
C MET A 101 -19.30 -11.51 14.30
N ALA A 102 -18.04 -11.36 13.97
CA ALA A 102 -16.95 -11.26 14.93
C ALA A 102 -17.00 -9.90 15.66
N PRO A 103 -16.49 -9.81 16.91
CA PRO A 103 -16.46 -8.56 17.64
C PRO A 103 -15.78 -7.44 16.85
N ILE A 104 -16.43 -6.28 16.78
CA ILE A 104 -15.94 -5.14 15.97
C ILE A 104 -14.60 -4.59 16.49
N ARG A 105 -14.24 -4.84 17.75
CA ARG A 105 -12.92 -4.50 18.30
C ARG A 105 -11.76 -5.10 17.48
N ILE A 106 -11.97 -6.28 16.87
CA ILE A 106 -10.95 -6.94 16.01
C ILE A 106 -10.61 -6.09 14.78
N PHE A 107 -11.53 -5.23 14.35
CA PHE A 107 -11.28 -4.23 13.33
C PHE A 107 -10.53 -3.01 13.87
N PHE A 108 -10.97 -2.48 15.02
CA PHE A 108 -10.45 -1.20 15.53
C PHE A 108 -9.11 -1.33 16.27
N ASP A 109 -8.91 -2.39 17.05
CA ASP A 109 -7.71 -2.56 17.87
C ASP A 109 -6.39 -2.53 17.05
N PRO A 110 -6.28 -3.16 15.85
CA PRO A 110 -5.06 -3.11 15.07
C PRO A 110 -4.87 -1.81 14.28
N LEU A 111 -5.87 -0.94 14.13
CA LEU A 111 -5.80 0.23 13.26
C LEU A 111 -4.61 1.15 13.54
N PRO A 112 -4.27 1.53 14.78
CA PRO A 112 -3.10 2.39 15.02
C PRO A 112 -1.80 1.76 14.52
N TYR A 113 -1.63 0.47 14.75
CA TYR A 113 -0.47 -0.28 14.24
C TYR A 113 -0.49 -0.37 12.71
N GLN A 114 -1.63 -0.67 12.11
CA GLN A 114 -1.79 -0.73 10.65
C GLN A 114 -1.50 0.62 9.99
N ILE A 115 -1.89 1.73 10.60
CA ILE A 115 -1.61 3.07 10.08
C ILE A 115 -0.12 3.40 10.20
N LEU A 116 0.46 3.26 11.40
CA LEU A 116 1.77 3.82 11.71
C LEU A 116 2.93 2.90 11.36
N ALA A 117 2.76 1.59 11.54
CA ALA A 117 3.84 0.63 11.38
C ALA A 117 3.78 -0.18 10.08
N VAL A 118 2.62 -0.17 9.38
CA VAL A 118 2.45 -0.91 8.12
C VAL A 118 2.18 0.05 6.96
N ALA A 119 1.00 0.67 6.94
CA ALA A 119 0.55 1.43 5.77
C ALA A 119 1.40 2.70 5.53
N LEU A 120 1.71 3.47 6.57
CA LEU A 120 2.50 4.69 6.41
C LEU A 120 3.89 4.42 5.82
N PRO A 121 4.72 3.49 6.35
CA PRO A 121 6.01 3.18 5.75
C PRO A 121 5.92 2.65 4.31
N GLU A 122 4.96 1.79 4.03
CA GLU A 122 4.78 1.22 2.70
C GLU A 122 4.32 2.28 1.69
N GLU A 123 3.32 3.09 2.03
CA GLU A 123 2.86 4.15 1.12
C GLU A 123 3.90 5.27 0.96
N PHE A 124 4.69 5.56 2.00
CA PHE A 124 5.81 6.49 1.92
C PHE A 124 6.84 6.03 0.87
N TYR A 125 7.23 4.75 0.91
CA TYR A 125 8.14 4.18 -0.07
C TYR A 125 7.51 4.06 -1.46
N PHE A 126 6.38 3.36 -1.57
CA PHE A 126 5.83 3.01 -2.88
C PHE A 126 5.15 4.19 -3.56
N ARG A 127 4.34 4.99 -2.86
CA ARG A 127 3.55 6.10 -3.43
C ARG A 127 4.24 7.44 -3.31
N GLY A 128 4.96 7.66 -2.23
CA GLY A 128 5.74 8.89 -2.03
C GLY A 128 7.02 8.92 -2.85
N PHE A 129 7.78 7.83 -2.87
CA PHE A 129 9.09 7.78 -3.50
C PHE A 129 9.10 7.07 -4.84
N LEU A 130 8.69 5.79 -4.92
CA LEU A 130 8.85 4.96 -6.11
C LEU A 130 7.92 5.37 -7.25
N GLN A 131 6.62 5.57 -7.01
CA GLN A 131 5.64 5.91 -8.05
C GLN A 131 5.98 7.21 -8.79
N PRO A 132 6.37 8.33 -8.12
CA PRO A 132 6.83 9.52 -8.82
C PRO A 132 8.07 9.28 -9.68
N MET A 133 9.00 8.43 -9.27
CA MET A 133 10.16 8.06 -10.08
C MET A 133 9.74 7.27 -11.32
N MET A 134 8.84 6.29 -11.17
CA MET A 134 8.29 5.53 -12.29
C MET A 134 7.49 6.42 -13.25
N ASN A 135 6.72 7.38 -12.75
CA ASN A 135 6.00 8.36 -13.57
C ASN A 135 6.93 9.32 -14.35
N LYS A 136 8.15 9.56 -13.88
CA LYS A 136 9.17 10.32 -14.64
C LYS A 136 9.75 9.49 -15.78
N ILE A 137 9.86 8.17 -15.62
CA ILE A 137 10.35 7.25 -16.64
C ILE A 137 9.26 7.01 -17.70
N TRP A 138 8.06 6.70 -17.26
CA TRP A 138 6.89 6.46 -18.08
C TRP A 138 5.83 7.52 -17.78
N LYS A 139 5.87 8.61 -18.53
CA LYS A 139 4.94 9.73 -18.37
C LYS A 139 3.49 9.24 -18.43
N PRO A 140 2.58 9.80 -17.60
CA PRO A 140 1.15 9.51 -17.67
C PRO A 140 0.60 9.70 -19.08
N LYS A 141 -0.24 8.77 -19.53
CA LYS A 141 -0.82 8.75 -20.88
C LYS A 141 -2.33 8.67 -20.88
N TRP A 142 -2.92 8.25 -19.75
CA TRP A 142 -4.36 8.01 -19.64
C TRP A 142 -4.95 9.00 -18.66
N HIS A 143 -6.12 9.52 -19.00
CA HIS A 143 -6.93 10.32 -18.08
C HIS A 143 -8.12 9.48 -17.61
N LEU A 144 -8.07 8.98 -16.37
CA LEU A 144 -9.09 8.12 -15.78
C LEU A 144 -9.64 8.75 -14.50
N PHE A 145 -10.96 8.93 -14.43
CA PHE A 145 -11.66 9.46 -13.24
C PHE A 145 -11.04 10.77 -12.70
N GLY A 146 -10.64 11.69 -13.60
CA GLY A 146 -10.07 12.98 -13.24
C GLY A 146 -8.60 12.94 -12.80
N VAL A 147 -7.86 11.86 -13.10
CA VAL A 147 -6.46 11.66 -12.75
C VAL A 147 -5.65 11.22 -13.96
N ASN A 148 -4.43 11.75 -14.09
CA ASN A 148 -3.49 11.33 -15.12
C ASN A 148 -2.69 10.12 -14.65
N LEU A 149 -2.88 8.98 -15.29
CA LEU A 149 -2.26 7.70 -14.97
C LEU A 149 -1.44 7.17 -16.15
N GLY A 150 -0.58 6.21 -15.92
CA GLY A 150 0.23 5.59 -16.97
C GLY A 150 0.97 4.34 -16.48
N TRP A 151 1.92 3.90 -17.28
CA TRP A 151 2.71 2.70 -16.98
C TRP A 151 3.48 2.79 -15.67
N GLY A 152 3.92 3.99 -15.24
CA GLY A 152 4.59 4.17 -13.94
C GLY A 152 3.72 3.74 -12.76
N TRP A 153 2.43 4.05 -12.79
CA TRP A 153 1.43 3.62 -11.81
C TRP A 153 1.28 2.08 -11.81
N ILE A 154 1.13 1.46 -13.00
CA ILE A 154 0.99 0.00 -13.12
C ILE A 154 2.25 -0.72 -12.64
N VAL A 155 3.42 -0.27 -13.08
CA VAL A 155 4.70 -0.89 -12.68
C VAL A 155 4.92 -0.79 -11.17
N THR A 156 4.56 0.34 -10.55
CA THR A 156 4.66 0.47 -9.09
C THR A 156 3.74 -0.50 -8.36
N ALA A 157 2.51 -0.70 -8.85
CA ALA A 157 1.59 -1.67 -8.29
C ALA A 157 2.09 -3.12 -8.46
N LEU A 158 2.70 -3.44 -9.62
CA LEU A 158 3.34 -4.75 -9.85
C LEU A 158 4.53 -4.98 -8.92
N VAL A 159 5.39 -3.98 -8.73
CA VAL A 159 6.54 -4.07 -7.79
C VAL A 159 6.07 -4.26 -6.36
N PHE A 160 4.99 -3.57 -5.96
CA PHE A 160 4.38 -3.73 -4.64
C PHE A 160 3.87 -5.16 -4.40
N ALA A 161 3.10 -5.70 -5.35
CA ALA A 161 2.57 -7.07 -5.28
C ALA A 161 3.70 -8.13 -5.30
N PHE A 162 4.71 -7.91 -6.16
CA PHE A 162 5.89 -8.77 -6.23
C PHE A 162 6.67 -8.78 -4.92
N ALA A 163 6.89 -7.61 -4.30
CA ALA A 163 7.56 -7.49 -3.01
C ALA A 163 6.86 -8.34 -1.94
N HIS A 164 5.54 -8.26 -1.83
CA HIS A 164 4.75 -9.06 -0.90
C HIS A 164 4.85 -10.56 -1.17
N SER A 165 4.78 -10.96 -2.45
CA SER A 165 4.88 -12.37 -2.85
C SER A 165 6.26 -12.96 -2.52
N VAL A 166 7.35 -12.20 -2.75
CA VAL A 166 8.72 -12.63 -2.48
C VAL A 166 9.03 -12.66 -0.99
N ILE A 167 8.62 -11.63 -0.25
CA ILE A 167 8.89 -11.54 1.18
C ILE A 167 8.18 -12.67 1.94
N GLN A 168 6.90 -12.94 1.64
CA GLN A 168 6.09 -13.94 2.33
C GLN A 168 6.12 -15.33 1.68
N LEU A 169 6.74 -15.48 0.50
CA LEU A 169 6.78 -16.71 -0.32
C LEU A 169 5.37 -17.29 -0.60
N LYS A 170 4.40 -16.42 -0.88
CA LYS A 170 3.01 -16.78 -1.17
C LYS A 170 2.60 -16.18 -2.52
N TRP A 171 2.45 -17.03 -3.53
CA TRP A 171 2.13 -16.58 -4.89
C TRP A 171 0.79 -15.83 -4.97
N TRP A 172 -0.22 -16.21 -4.16
CA TRP A 172 -1.53 -15.54 -4.15
C TRP A 172 -1.49 -14.11 -3.61
N HIS A 173 -0.41 -13.70 -2.91
CA HIS A 173 -0.18 -12.31 -2.56
C HIS A 173 0.01 -11.41 -3.77
N PHE A 174 0.21 -11.99 -4.97
CA PHE A 174 0.20 -11.21 -6.19
C PHE A 174 -1.15 -10.53 -6.46
N SER A 175 -2.26 -11.04 -5.90
CA SER A 175 -3.57 -10.36 -5.92
C SER A 175 -3.58 -8.98 -5.25
N ILE A 176 -2.60 -8.67 -4.39
CA ILE A 176 -2.38 -7.34 -3.81
C ILE A 176 -2.11 -6.27 -4.89
N PHE A 177 -1.81 -6.69 -6.11
CA PHE A 177 -1.75 -5.81 -7.27
C PHE A 177 -3.02 -4.94 -7.44
N PHE A 178 -4.21 -5.51 -7.25
CA PHE A 178 -5.47 -4.78 -7.43
C PHE A 178 -5.67 -3.66 -6.40
N PRO A 179 -5.58 -3.89 -5.08
CA PRO A 179 -5.61 -2.79 -4.12
C PRO A 179 -4.43 -1.82 -4.30
N ALA A 180 -3.25 -2.27 -4.73
CA ALA A 180 -2.12 -1.40 -5.00
C ALA A 180 -2.39 -0.39 -6.13
N LEU A 181 -3.19 -0.75 -7.14
CA LEU A 181 -3.68 0.19 -8.15
C LEU A 181 -4.55 1.28 -7.53
N ILE A 182 -5.44 0.92 -6.59
CA ILE A 182 -6.28 1.89 -5.88
C ILE A 182 -5.41 2.84 -5.07
N PHE A 183 -4.45 2.36 -4.30
CA PHE A 183 -3.55 3.21 -3.51
C PHE A 183 -2.80 4.21 -4.39
N GLY A 184 -2.25 3.74 -5.52
CA GLY A 184 -1.58 4.61 -6.48
C GLY A 184 -2.50 5.64 -7.12
N TYR A 185 -3.74 5.29 -7.44
CA TYR A 185 -4.77 6.22 -7.91
C TYR A 185 -5.08 7.29 -6.85
N LEU A 186 -5.30 6.88 -5.58
CA LEU A 186 -5.60 7.80 -4.48
C LEU A 186 -4.49 8.84 -4.27
N LYS A 187 -3.22 8.40 -4.37
CA LYS A 187 -2.06 9.31 -4.32
C LYS A 187 -2.08 10.32 -5.46
N GLU A 188 -2.31 9.90 -6.70
CA GLU A 188 -2.35 10.83 -7.84
C GLU A 188 -3.58 11.75 -7.77
N ARG A 189 -4.70 11.29 -7.19
CA ARG A 189 -5.92 12.08 -7.00
C ARG A 189 -5.77 13.20 -5.99
N THR A 190 -5.02 12.95 -4.90
CA THR A 190 -4.88 13.89 -3.77
C THR A 190 -3.57 14.66 -3.77
N GLY A 191 -2.55 14.16 -4.47
CA GLY A 191 -1.18 14.65 -4.38
C GLY A 191 -0.47 14.26 -3.08
N SER A 192 -1.14 13.57 -2.14
CA SER A 192 -0.65 13.18 -0.82
C SER A 192 -0.79 11.69 -0.58
N ILE A 193 -0.01 11.14 0.36
CA ILE A 193 -0.11 9.74 0.77
C ILE A 193 -1.17 9.51 1.86
N THR A 194 -1.83 10.52 2.39
CA THR A 194 -2.83 10.37 3.47
C THR A 194 -3.98 9.46 3.07
N ALA A 195 -4.61 9.70 1.91
CA ALA A 195 -5.70 8.86 1.44
C ALA A 195 -5.29 7.40 1.21
N PRO A 196 -4.18 7.09 0.50
CA PRO A 196 -3.73 5.70 0.38
C PRO A 196 -3.32 5.06 1.69
N VAL A 197 -2.66 5.76 2.62
CA VAL A 197 -2.32 5.24 3.96
C VAL A 197 -3.57 4.79 4.71
N LEU A 198 -4.58 5.66 4.78
CA LEU A 198 -5.82 5.34 5.49
C LEU A 198 -6.60 4.21 4.82
N PHE A 199 -6.67 4.21 3.49
CA PHE A 199 -7.36 3.16 2.74
C PHE A 199 -6.65 1.81 2.88
N HIS A 200 -5.32 1.80 2.86
CA HIS A 200 -4.50 0.61 3.07
C HIS A 200 -4.69 0.04 4.48
N ALA A 201 -4.53 0.87 5.51
CA ALA A 201 -4.73 0.45 6.90
C ALA A 201 -6.15 -0.07 7.16
N PHE A 202 -7.16 0.61 6.61
CA PHE A 202 -8.55 0.16 6.68
C PHE A 202 -8.73 -1.20 6.00
N SER A 203 -8.17 -1.38 4.81
CA SER A 203 -8.25 -2.65 4.06
C SER A 203 -7.67 -3.82 4.85
N ASN A 204 -6.49 -3.63 5.46
CA ASN A 204 -5.83 -4.65 6.28
C ASN A 204 -6.66 -5.02 7.52
N ALA A 205 -7.14 -4.00 8.25
CA ALA A 205 -7.98 -4.20 9.43
C ALA A 205 -9.31 -4.86 9.06
N PHE A 206 -9.93 -4.43 7.96
CA PHE A 206 -11.16 -5.01 7.43
C PHE A 206 -10.98 -6.48 7.09
N MET A 207 -9.96 -6.84 6.32
CA MET A 207 -9.68 -8.24 5.97
C MET A 207 -9.44 -9.11 7.20
N SER A 208 -8.67 -8.61 8.16
CA SER A 208 -8.41 -9.30 9.42
C SER A 208 -9.69 -9.57 10.22
N TRP A 209 -10.61 -8.62 10.23
CA TRP A 209 -11.93 -8.79 10.86
C TRP A 209 -12.86 -9.66 10.01
N PHE A 210 -12.94 -9.41 8.70
CA PHE A 210 -13.89 -10.04 7.78
C PHE A 210 -13.72 -11.56 7.72
N VAL A 211 -12.49 -12.05 7.59
CA VAL A 211 -12.22 -13.50 7.53
C VAL A 211 -12.65 -14.23 8.80
N ARG A 212 -12.61 -13.56 9.95
CA ARG A 212 -13.01 -14.14 11.24
C ARG A 212 -14.51 -14.26 11.45
N ASN A 213 -15.31 -13.81 10.50
CA ASN A 213 -16.75 -13.99 10.53
C ASN A 213 -17.20 -15.35 9.94
N TYR A 214 -16.27 -16.13 9.36
CA TYR A 214 -16.57 -17.38 8.67
C TYR A 214 -15.91 -18.56 9.39
N PHE A 215 -16.60 -19.69 9.44
CA PHE A 215 -16.18 -20.94 10.07
C PHE A 215 -16.93 -22.15 9.47
#